data_f8bce4b40380f18e538ba9720eeabbb9
#
_entry.id   f8bce4b40380f18e538ba9720eeabbb9
#
_cell.length_a   1.000
_cell.length_b   1.000
_cell.length_c   1.000
_cell.angle_alpha   90.00
_cell.angle_beta   90.00
_cell.angle_gamma   90.00
#
_symmetry.space_group_name_H-M   'P 1'
#
loop_
_entity.id
_entity.type
_entity.pdbx_description
1 polymer ?
#
loop_
_entity_poly.entity_id
_entity_poly.type
_entity_poly.pdbx_seq_one_letter_code
_entity_poly.pdbx_strand_id
1 'polypeptide(L)'
;MSAIKTLAQLGLAAQYDQCSSTDRAPTRSRDPITGAIYRALMPDGKCLHQLKVLQTNICTQSCNYCPNRSANDIPRNQLSPDELARNFDEVVRRGRADSLFLSSGIADSPNHTAEHMLASVELLRKCYGFGGFIHFKLMPGVEDAIIERALQLAQRVSVNLEAPSAARLQVLSGSKQLPDLLTPLQRARRMIDREQLRVSMTTQLVVGAAGESDREILSTASALYQQLRLARTYYSAFRPIPRTPLEGHDPTPSWREHRLYQADFLLRTYGFGWRE
;
A
#
# COMPACT_ATOMS: atom_id res chain seq x y z
N MET A 1 -14.22 -19.23 -12.24
CA MET A 1 -14.85 -17.98 -11.78
C MET A 1 -14.64 -16.90 -12.85
N SER A 2 -15.59 -15.97 -13.04
CA SER A 2 -15.34 -14.84 -13.97
C SER A 2 -14.19 -13.99 -13.41
N ALA A 3 -13.24 -13.58 -14.26
CA ALA A 3 -12.06 -12.77 -13.86
C ALA A 3 -12.46 -11.46 -13.16
N ILE A 4 -13.63 -10.89 -13.49
CA ILE A 4 -14.17 -9.71 -12.81
C ILE A 4 -14.58 -10.00 -11.34
N LYS A 5 -15.03 -11.21 -11.03
CA LYS A 5 -15.31 -11.61 -9.64
C LYS A 5 -14.02 -11.76 -8.85
N THR A 6 -12.99 -12.32 -9.47
CA THR A 6 -11.64 -12.42 -8.87
C THR A 6 -11.05 -11.06 -8.62
N LEU A 7 -11.16 -10.11 -9.57
CA LEU A 7 -10.73 -8.72 -9.40
C LEU A 7 -11.43 -8.06 -8.20
N ALA A 8 -12.74 -8.24 -8.06
CA ALA A 8 -13.50 -7.68 -6.94
C ALA A 8 -13.08 -8.29 -5.59
N GLN A 9 -12.84 -9.60 -5.53
CA GLN A 9 -12.37 -10.27 -4.29
C GLN A 9 -10.98 -9.79 -3.89
N LEU A 10 -10.05 -9.66 -4.84
CA LEU A 10 -8.71 -9.13 -4.60
C LEU A 10 -8.73 -7.63 -4.28
N GLY A 11 -9.70 -6.89 -4.80
CA GLY A 11 -9.95 -5.50 -4.42
C GLY A 11 -10.43 -5.37 -2.97
N LEU A 12 -11.35 -6.22 -2.53
CA LEU A 12 -11.77 -6.26 -1.13
C LEU A 12 -10.62 -6.70 -0.20
N ALA A 13 -9.74 -7.62 -0.65
CA ALA A 13 -8.57 -8.00 0.11
C ALA A 13 -7.53 -6.88 0.26
N ALA A 14 -7.55 -5.87 -0.63
CA ALA A 14 -6.68 -4.70 -0.58
C ALA A 14 -7.18 -3.58 0.37
N GLN A 15 -8.33 -3.74 1.03
CA GLN A 15 -8.95 -2.69 1.86
C GLN A 15 -8.08 -2.19 3.01
N TYR A 16 -7.15 -3.01 3.49
CA TYR A 16 -6.26 -2.67 4.60
C TYR A 16 -5.03 -1.84 4.18
N ASP A 17 -4.75 -1.76 2.87
CA ASP A 17 -3.73 -0.86 2.34
C ASP A 17 -4.33 0.54 2.18
N GLN A 18 -3.75 1.53 2.85
CA GLN A 18 -4.21 2.91 2.73
C GLN A 18 -3.50 3.63 1.58
N CYS A 19 -4.26 4.38 0.80
CA CYS A 19 -3.75 5.21 -0.28
C CYS A 19 -4.24 6.67 -0.19
N SER A 20 -5.11 6.95 0.79
CA SER A 20 -5.61 8.28 1.10
C SER A 20 -6.00 8.35 2.58
N SER A 21 -5.84 9.52 3.20
CA SER A 21 -6.33 9.76 4.58
C SER A 21 -7.86 9.84 4.67
N THR A 22 -8.53 9.88 3.53
CA THR A 22 -10.00 9.91 3.42
C THR A 22 -10.56 8.55 2.98
N ASP A 23 -9.73 7.50 2.98
CA ASP A 23 -10.18 6.15 2.66
C ASP A 23 -11.28 5.75 3.63
N ARG A 24 -12.50 5.73 3.15
CA ARG A 24 -13.64 5.14 3.86
C ARG A 24 -13.83 3.72 3.36
N ALA A 25 -14.26 2.84 4.25
CA ALA A 25 -14.72 1.53 3.84
C ALA A 25 -15.74 1.69 2.71
N PRO A 26 -15.58 0.92 1.63
CA PRO A 26 -16.50 1.03 0.49
C PRO A 26 -17.93 0.80 0.97
N THR A 27 -18.85 1.63 0.50
CA THR A 27 -20.28 1.44 0.73
C THR A 27 -20.71 0.11 0.13
N ARG A 28 -21.55 -0.64 0.84
CA ARG A 28 -22.15 -1.87 0.30
C ARG A 28 -22.85 -1.53 -1.02
N SER A 29 -22.32 -2.04 -2.11
CA SER A 29 -22.91 -1.91 -3.44
C SER A 29 -23.28 -3.29 -3.98
N ARG A 30 -24.34 -3.37 -4.79
CA ARG A 30 -24.70 -4.58 -5.54
C ARG A 30 -23.65 -4.93 -6.59
N ASP A 31 -22.86 -3.95 -7.03
CA ASP A 31 -21.75 -4.16 -7.95
C ASP A 31 -20.47 -4.42 -7.15
N PRO A 32 -19.88 -5.62 -7.29
CA PRO A 32 -18.73 -6.04 -6.51
C PRO A 32 -17.47 -5.16 -6.71
N ILE A 33 -17.34 -4.52 -7.88
CA ILE A 33 -16.17 -3.65 -8.16
C ILE A 33 -16.26 -2.32 -7.42
N THR A 34 -17.45 -1.79 -7.17
CA THR A 34 -17.63 -0.53 -6.42
C THR A 34 -16.95 -0.59 -5.06
N GLY A 35 -16.94 -1.75 -4.42
CA GLY A 35 -16.28 -1.97 -3.13
C GLY A 35 -14.75 -1.89 -3.16
N ALA A 36 -14.13 -1.92 -4.34
CA ALA A 36 -12.69 -1.83 -4.54
C ALA A 36 -12.25 -0.46 -5.07
N ILE A 37 -13.19 0.46 -5.35
CA ILE A 37 -12.89 1.79 -5.86
C ILE A 37 -12.97 2.82 -4.72
N TYR A 38 -11.88 3.52 -4.50
CA TYR A 38 -11.70 4.51 -3.45
C TYR A 38 -11.54 5.90 -4.05
N ARG A 39 -12.06 6.90 -3.34
CA ARG A 39 -11.85 8.29 -3.72
C ARG A 39 -10.55 8.79 -3.09
N ALA A 40 -9.58 9.16 -3.91
CA ALA A 40 -8.32 9.75 -3.47
C ALA A 40 -8.27 11.23 -3.85
N LEU A 41 -8.15 12.11 -2.84
CA LEU A 41 -8.02 13.54 -3.07
C LEU A 41 -6.55 13.89 -3.35
N MET A 42 -6.31 14.54 -4.47
CA MET A 42 -4.99 15.02 -4.87
C MET A 42 -4.72 16.41 -4.28
N PRO A 43 -3.43 16.84 -4.15
CA PRO A 43 -3.08 18.17 -3.62
C PRO A 43 -3.68 19.33 -4.42
N ASP A 44 -3.96 19.14 -5.70
CA ASP A 44 -4.59 20.13 -6.58
C ASP A 44 -6.12 20.17 -6.46
N GLY A 45 -6.70 19.43 -5.50
CA GLY A 45 -8.13 19.35 -5.28
C GLY A 45 -8.87 18.35 -6.17
N LYS A 46 -8.22 17.74 -7.16
CA LYS A 46 -8.84 16.71 -7.99
C LYS A 46 -9.11 15.44 -7.18
N CYS A 47 -10.24 14.82 -7.48
CA CYS A 47 -10.62 13.54 -6.91
C CYS A 47 -10.37 12.43 -7.92
N LEU A 48 -9.47 11.49 -7.60
CA LEU A 48 -9.26 10.28 -8.37
C LEU A 48 -10.17 9.16 -7.87
N HIS A 49 -10.68 8.36 -8.80
CA HIS A 49 -11.36 7.10 -8.50
C HIS A 49 -10.35 5.96 -8.65
N GLN A 50 -9.76 5.57 -7.53
CA GLN A 50 -8.66 4.62 -7.53
C GLN A 50 -9.16 3.20 -7.28
N LEU A 51 -9.00 2.31 -8.28
CA LEU A 51 -9.15 0.89 -8.04
C LEU A 51 -7.97 0.41 -7.18
N LYS A 52 -8.27 -0.13 -5.99
CA LYS A 52 -7.28 -0.83 -5.16
C LYS A 52 -7.44 -2.32 -5.37
N VAL A 53 -6.35 -2.98 -5.70
CA VAL A 53 -6.37 -4.43 -5.96
C VAL A 53 -5.05 -5.08 -5.59
N LEU A 54 -5.13 -6.33 -5.15
CA LEU A 54 -3.97 -7.22 -5.02
C LEU A 54 -3.79 -8.00 -6.33
N GLN A 55 -2.53 -8.18 -6.78
CA GLN A 55 -2.22 -9.15 -7.84
C GLN A 55 -2.59 -10.56 -7.40
N THR A 56 -2.29 -10.88 -6.13
CA THR A 56 -2.70 -12.12 -5.46
C THR A 56 -2.86 -11.90 -3.96
N ASN A 57 -3.74 -12.66 -3.31
CA ASN A 57 -3.80 -12.76 -1.85
C ASN A 57 -3.10 -14.03 -1.30
N ILE A 58 -2.43 -14.79 -2.17
CA ILE A 58 -1.51 -15.85 -1.75
C ILE A 58 -0.31 -15.15 -1.11
N CYS A 59 0.06 -15.56 0.10
CA CYS A 59 1.15 -14.91 0.83
C CYS A 59 1.91 -15.93 1.69
N THR A 60 3.23 -15.92 1.60
CA THR A 60 4.13 -16.74 2.42
C THR A 60 4.43 -16.12 3.78
N GLN A 61 4.07 -14.85 3.96
CA GLN A 61 4.35 -14.10 5.20
C GLN A 61 3.39 -14.46 6.33
N SER A 62 3.89 -14.37 7.57
CA SER A 62 3.14 -14.71 8.79
C SER A 62 2.72 -13.50 9.63
N CYS A 63 2.42 -12.36 8.99
CA CYS A 63 2.05 -11.13 9.70
C CYS A 63 0.87 -11.33 10.64
N ASN A 64 1.03 -10.92 11.90
CA ASN A 64 0.08 -11.20 12.99
C ASN A 64 -1.24 -10.42 12.89
N TYR A 65 -1.30 -9.37 12.09
CA TYR A 65 -2.45 -8.49 11.87
C TYR A 65 -3.15 -8.70 10.51
N CYS A 66 -2.58 -9.52 9.62
CA CYS A 66 -3.01 -9.58 8.22
C CYS A 66 -3.92 -10.77 7.95
N PRO A 67 -5.10 -10.58 7.32
CA PRO A 67 -5.97 -11.68 6.96
C PRO A 67 -5.35 -12.63 5.93
N ASN A 68 -4.44 -12.11 5.09
CA ASN A 68 -3.79 -12.86 4.01
C ASN A 68 -2.55 -13.66 4.48
N ARG A 69 -2.26 -13.69 5.78
CA ARG A 69 -1.12 -14.45 6.32
C ARG A 69 -1.16 -15.91 5.90
N SER A 70 0.01 -16.54 5.77
CA SER A 70 0.16 -17.92 5.27
C SER A 70 -0.67 -18.95 6.03
N ALA A 71 -0.77 -18.82 7.36
CA ALA A 71 -1.47 -19.76 8.22
C ALA A 71 -3.00 -19.62 8.21
N ASN A 72 -3.57 -18.60 7.55
CA ASN A 72 -5.02 -18.44 7.49
C ASN A 72 -5.61 -19.30 6.38
N ASP A 73 -6.61 -20.10 6.73
CA ASP A 73 -7.43 -20.84 5.76
C ASP A 73 -8.51 -19.90 5.19
N ILE A 74 -8.17 -19.25 4.08
CA ILE A 74 -9.05 -18.35 3.33
C ILE A 74 -8.98 -18.68 1.84
N PRO A 75 -10.01 -18.36 1.06
CA PRO A 75 -9.95 -18.48 -0.39
C PRO A 75 -8.77 -17.70 -0.97
N ARG A 76 -7.90 -18.39 -1.69
CA ARG A 76 -6.72 -17.82 -2.34
C ARG A 76 -7.01 -17.58 -3.81
N ASN A 77 -6.72 -16.37 -4.26
CA ASN A 77 -6.96 -15.92 -5.62
C ASN A 77 -5.71 -15.24 -6.18
N GLN A 78 -5.55 -15.34 -7.48
CA GLN A 78 -4.50 -14.65 -8.23
C GLN A 78 -5.07 -14.24 -9.59
N LEU A 79 -4.64 -13.12 -10.10
CA LEU A 79 -4.84 -12.70 -11.47
C LEU A 79 -3.50 -12.83 -12.22
N SER A 80 -3.53 -13.37 -13.44
CA SER A 80 -2.39 -13.22 -14.33
C SER A 80 -2.21 -11.74 -14.71
N PRO A 81 -1.03 -11.34 -15.19
CA PRO A 81 -0.82 -9.98 -15.68
C PRO A 81 -1.84 -9.55 -16.73
N ASP A 82 -2.15 -10.42 -17.69
CA ASP A 82 -3.14 -10.17 -18.76
C ASP A 82 -4.55 -10.02 -18.20
N GLU A 83 -4.94 -10.87 -17.24
CA GLU A 83 -6.27 -10.79 -16.62
C GLU A 83 -6.43 -9.49 -15.85
N LEU A 84 -5.41 -9.09 -15.06
CA LEU A 84 -5.47 -7.84 -14.31
C LEU A 84 -5.54 -6.65 -15.27
N ALA A 85 -4.65 -6.58 -16.27
CA ALA A 85 -4.60 -5.46 -17.20
C ALA A 85 -5.91 -5.33 -18.00
N ARG A 86 -6.43 -6.42 -18.55
CA ARG A 86 -7.69 -6.44 -19.31
C ARG A 86 -8.88 -6.02 -18.46
N ASN A 87 -9.02 -6.57 -17.24
CA ASN A 87 -10.15 -6.25 -16.38
C ASN A 87 -10.07 -4.81 -15.86
N PHE A 88 -8.88 -4.30 -15.56
CA PHE A 88 -8.72 -2.90 -15.17
C PHE A 88 -9.05 -1.96 -16.33
N ASP A 89 -8.58 -2.23 -17.55
CA ASP A 89 -8.93 -1.45 -18.74
C ASP A 89 -10.46 -1.41 -18.95
N GLU A 90 -11.16 -2.52 -18.76
CA GLU A 90 -12.62 -2.55 -18.83
C GLU A 90 -13.26 -1.63 -17.77
N VAL A 91 -12.74 -1.61 -16.53
CA VAL A 91 -13.22 -0.71 -15.47
C VAL A 91 -12.98 0.76 -15.85
N VAL A 92 -11.84 1.08 -16.44
CA VAL A 92 -11.50 2.43 -16.92
C VAL A 92 -12.42 2.85 -18.07
N ARG A 93 -12.58 2.01 -19.09
CA ARG A 93 -13.48 2.30 -20.24
C ARG A 93 -14.93 2.53 -19.84
N ARG A 94 -15.36 1.92 -18.75
CA ARG A 94 -16.68 2.16 -18.16
C ARG A 94 -16.75 3.43 -17.31
N GLY A 95 -15.68 4.22 -17.23
CA GLY A 95 -15.60 5.44 -16.44
C GLY A 95 -15.68 5.23 -14.93
N ARG A 96 -15.33 4.00 -14.46
CA ARG A 96 -15.46 3.63 -13.04
C ARG A 96 -14.21 3.96 -12.22
N ALA A 97 -13.04 3.87 -12.84
CA ALA A 97 -11.77 4.23 -12.25
C ALA A 97 -10.91 4.99 -13.25
N ASP A 98 -10.07 5.87 -12.75
CA ASP A 98 -9.09 6.66 -13.49
C ASP A 98 -7.67 6.46 -12.95
N SER A 99 -7.53 5.66 -11.91
CA SER A 99 -6.26 5.38 -11.26
C SER A 99 -6.21 3.97 -10.66
N LEU A 100 -4.99 3.43 -10.53
CA LEU A 100 -4.71 2.10 -10.00
C LEU A 100 -3.82 2.20 -8.77
N PHE A 101 -4.21 1.50 -7.69
CA PHE A 101 -3.32 1.10 -6.60
C PHE A 101 -3.10 -0.40 -6.70
N LEU A 102 -1.88 -0.80 -7.03
CA LEU A 102 -1.51 -2.21 -7.18
C LEU A 102 -0.60 -2.65 -6.03
N SER A 103 -1.07 -3.63 -5.29
CA SER A 103 -0.36 -4.30 -4.21
C SER A 103 -0.40 -5.82 -4.42
N SER A 104 0.17 -6.60 -3.50
CA SER A 104 0.12 -8.06 -3.56
C SER A 104 0.41 -8.71 -2.21
N GLY A 105 -0.06 -9.93 -2.01
CA GLY A 105 0.60 -10.89 -1.15
C GLY A 105 1.92 -11.34 -1.79
N ILE A 106 2.85 -11.86 -1.01
CA ILE A 106 4.11 -12.43 -1.51
C ILE A 106 3.90 -13.93 -1.71
N ALA A 107 3.66 -14.35 -2.96
CA ALA A 107 3.31 -15.73 -3.27
C ALA A 107 4.52 -16.68 -3.14
N ASP A 108 5.61 -16.39 -3.81
CA ASP A 108 6.84 -17.20 -3.81
C ASP A 108 7.99 -16.42 -3.21
N SER A 109 8.45 -15.41 -3.96
CA SER A 109 9.48 -14.48 -3.52
C SER A 109 9.06 -13.04 -3.79
N PRO A 110 9.69 -12.05 -3.11
CA PRO A 110 9.43 -10.63 -3.37
C PRO A 110 9.65 -10.26 -4.84
N ASN A 111 10.76 -10.72 -5.45
CA ASN A 111 11.10 -10.42 -6.84
C ASN A 111 10.11 -11.03 -7.81
N HIS A 112 9.78 -12.33 -7.67
CA HIS A 112 8.82 -12.99 -8.55
C HIS A 112 7.43 -12.33 -8.48
N THR A 113 6.97 -12.02 -7.27
CA THR A 113 5.70 -11.31 -7.08
C THR A 113 5.72 -9.92 -7.73
N ALA A 114 6.80 -9.17 -7.55
CA ALA A 114 6.94 -7.84 -8.12
C ALA A 114 7.04 -7.86 -9.66
N GLU A 115 7.69 -8.88 -10.25
CA GLU A 115 7.72 -9.10 -11.69
C GLU A 115 6.32 -9.30 -12.29
N HIS A 116 5.47 -10.11 -11.65
CA HIS A 116 4.08 -10.28 -12.07
C HIS A 116 3.29 -8.96 -12.01
N MET A 117 3.50 -8.17 -10.95
CA MET A 117 2.87 -6.85 -10.81
C MET A 117 3.38 -5.88 -11.89
N LEU A 118 4.69 -5.87 -12.16
CA LEU A 118 5.28 -5.03 -13.22
C LEU A 118 4.76 -5.40 -14.59
N ALA A 119 4.67 -6.69 -14.90
CA ALA A 119 4.11 -7.16 -16.16
C ALA A 119 2.66 -6.65 -16.37
N SER A 120 1.84 -6.65 -15.31
CA SER A 120 0.49 -6.07 -15.39
C SER A 120 0.52 -4.58 -15.74
N VAL A 121 1.39 -3.81 -15.07
CA VAL A 121 1.51 -2.37 -15.31
C VAL A 121 2.10 -2.07 -16.69
N GLU A 122 3.06 -2.87 -17.15
CA GLU A 122 3.63 -2.74 -18.52
C GLU A 122 2.57 -2.96 -19.59
N LEU A 123 1.73 -3.99 -19.44
CA LEU A 123 0.61 -4.23 -20.34
C LEU A 123 -0.34 -3.03 -20.36
N LEU A 124 -0.68 -2.48 -19.20
CA LEU A 124 -1.52 -1.28 -19.10
C LEU A 124 -0.91 -0.09 -19.85
N ARG A 125 0.39 0.16 -19.68
CA ARG A 125 1.09 1.27 -20.35
C ARG A 125 1.26 1.05 -21.84
N LYS A 126 1.75 -0.13 -22.25
CA LYS A 126 2.18 -0.41 -23.64
C LYS A 126 1.05 -0.91 -24.53
N CYS A 127 0.16 -1.75 -24.02
CA CYS A 127 -0.88 -2.39 -24.83
C CYS A 127 -2.23 -1.69 -24.73
N TYR A 128 -2.58 -1.20 -23.54
CA TYR A 128 -3.88 -0.52 -23.32
C TYR A 128 -3.79 1.01 -23.34
N GLY A 129 -2.58 1.58 -23.43
CA GLY A 129 -2.37 3.03 -23.51
C GLY A 129 -2.81 3.80 -22.25
N PHE A 130 -2.88 3.12 -21.11
CA PHE A 130 -3.33 3.75 -19.88
C PHE A 130 -2.35 4.82 -19.39
N GLY A 131 -2.74 6.10 -19.51
CA GLY A 131 -1.96 7.26 -19.09
C GLY A 131 -2.25 7.74 -17.64
N GLY A 132 -3.22 7.12 -16.95
CA GLY A 132 -3.66 7.55 -15.62
C GLY A 132 -2.65 7.27 -14.50
N PHE A 133 -3.00 7.67 -13.30
CA PHE A 133 -2.16 7.55 -12.11
C PHE A 133 -2.03 6.08 -11.66
N ILE A 134 -0.80 5.62 -11.47
CA ILE A 134 -0.50 4.31 -10.87
C ILE A 134 0.31 4.51 -9.59
N HIS A 135 -0.20 3.92 -8.51
CA HIS A 135 0.52 3.72 -7.26
C HIS A 135 0.93 2.26 -7.18
N PHE A 136 2.23 2.01 -7.25
CA PHE A 136 2.82 0.67 -7.21
C PHE A 136 3.43 0.39 -5.84
N LYS A 137 3.04 -0.71 -5.21
CA LYS A 137 3.61 -1.12 -3.93
C LYS A 137 4.81 -2.03 -4.17
N LEU A 138 5.98 -1.56 -3.80
CA LEU A 138 7.21 -2.36 -3.82
C LEU A 138 7.14 -3.46 -2.75
N MET A 139 7.60 -4.65 -3.10
CA MET A 139 7.70 -5.74 -2.14
C MET A 139 8.94 -5.57 -1.26
N PRO A 140 8.92 -6.08 -0.02
CA PRO A 140 10.09 -6.08 0.86
C PRO A 140 11.30 -6.76 0.20
N GLY A 141 12.47 -6.15 0.26
CA GLY A 141 13.72 -6.75 -0.19
C GLY A 141 13.89 -6.91 -1.70
N VAL A 142 13.05 -6.28 -2.53
CA VAL A 142 13.19 -6.36 -4.00
C VAL A 142 14.50 -5.76 -4.51
N GLU A 143 14.95 -6.30 -5.64
CA GLU A 143 16.17 -5.90 -6.34
C GLU A 143 16.04 -4.53 -7.02
N ASP A 144 17.20 -3.91 -7.32
CA ASP A 144 17.29 -2.58 -7.93
C ASP A 144 16.61 -2.51 -9.30
N ALA A 145 16.73 -3.54 -10.13
CA ALA A 145 16.09 -3.59 -11.45
C ALA A 145 14.56 -3.51 -11.38
N ILE A 146 13.96 -4.11 -10.35
CA ILE A 146 12.51 -4.03 -10.09
C ILE A 146 12.10 -2.62 -9.66
N ILE A 147 12.90 -2.00 -8.78
CA ILE A 147 12.66 -0.64 -8.32
C ILE A 147 12.73 0.33 -9.49
N GLU A 148 13.77 0.24 -10.32
CA GLU A 148 13.96 1.08 -11.49
C GLU A 148 12.78 0.99 -12.46
N ARG A 149 12.35 -0.23 -12.82
CA ARG A 149 11.17 -0.42 -13.69
C ARG A 149 9.88 0.14 -13.06
N ALA A 150 9.70 -0.04 -11.76
CA ALA A 150 8.53 0.51 -11.06
C ALA A 150 8.52 2.04 -11.10
N LEU A 151 9.68 2.69 -10.94
CA LEU A 151 9.83 4.15 -11.02
C LEU A 151 9.56 4.70 -12.42
N GLN A 152 9.85 3.94 -13.48
CA GLN A 152 9.55 4.33 -14.87
C GLN A 152 8.05 4.23 -15.20
N LEU A 153 7.32 3.33 -14.55
CA LEU A 153 5.94 2.99 -14.89
C LEU A 153 4.90 3.66 -14.00
N ALA A 154 5.26 3.98 -12.75
CA ALA A 154 4.33 4.50 -11.75
C ALA A 154 4.62 5.96 -11.37
N GLN A 155 3.59 6.72 -10.98
CA GLN A 155 3.70 8.07 -10.43
C GLN A 155 3.92 8.06 -8.93
N ARG A 156 3.66 6.93 -8.28
CA ARG A 156 3.93 6.73 -6.86
C ARG A 156 4.39 5.31 -6.59
N VAL A 157 5.41 5.19 -5.74
CA VAL A 157 5.82 3.91 -5.17
C VAL A 157 5.73 3.96 -3.65
N SER A 158 5.52 2.80 -3.02
CA SER A 158 5.49 2.72 -1.56
C SER A 158 6.00 1.38 -1.05
N VAL A 159 6.52 1.38 0.17
CA VAL A 159 6.71 0.19 1.00
C VAL A 159 6.09 0.48 2.35
N ASN A 160 5.29 -0.43 2.88
CA ASN A 160 4.79 -0.29 4.23
C ASN A 160 5.90 -0.64 5.23
N LEU A 161 6.27 0.28 6.09
CA LEU A 161 7.19 0.02 7.21
C LEU A 161 6.50 -0.70 8.36
N GLU A 162 5.19 -0.64 8.43
CA GLU A 162 4.29 -1.26 9.40
C GLU A 162 4.48 -0.73 10.83
N ALA A 163 5.72 -0.57 11.29
CA ALA A 163 6.04 -0.16 12.64
C ALA A 163 7.19 0.87 12.69
N PRO A 164 7.30 1.69 13.77
CA PRO A 164 8.33 2.71 13.89
C PRO A 164 9.73 2.16 14.20
N SER A 165 9.85 0.92 14.64
CA SER A 165 11.13 0.31 15.00
C SER A 165 11.14 -1.21 14.73
N ALA A 166 12.35 -1.81 14.70
CA ALA A 166 12.50 -3.24 14.53
C ALA A 166 11.83 -4.03 15.67
N ALA A 167 11.93 -3.56 16.91
CA ALA A 167 11.28 -4.22 18.06
C ALA A 167 9.74 -4.22 17.92
N ARG A 168 9.17 -3.09 17.49
CA ARG A 168 7.73 -2.98 17.24
C ARG A 168 7.29 -3.82 16.02
N LEU A 169 8.12 -3.90 14.99
CA LEU A 169 7.86 -4.72 13.81
C LEU A 169 7.79 -6.21 14.15
N GLN A 170 8.63 -6.70 15.06
CA GLN A 170 8.60 -8.11 15.49
C GLN A 170 7.28 -8.51 16.15
N VAL A 171 6.60 -7.58 16.83
CA VAL A 171 5.25 -7.82 17.38
C VAL A 171 4.23 -7.99 16.25
N LEU A 172 4.36 -7.22 15.17
CA LEU A 172 3.45 -7.27 14.03
C LEU A 172 3.75 -8.42 13.07
N SER A 173 5.02 -8.79 12.91
CA SER A 173 5.44 -9.82 11.96
C SER A 173 6.82 -10.37 12.31
N GLY A 174 6.87 -11.65 12.66
CA GLY A 174 8.14 -12.35 12.87
C GLY A 174 8.90 -12.64 11.57
N SER A 175 8.26 -12.54 10.42
CA SER A 175 8.87 -12.82 9.11
C SER A 175 9.45 -11.59 8.39
N LYS A 176 9.09 -10.37 8.82
CA LYS A 176 9.58 -9.12 8.23
C LYS A 176 10.75 -8.56 9.03
N GLN A 177 11.75 -8.06 8.32
CA GLN A 177 12.86 -7.32 8.91
C GLN A 177 12.80 -5.86 8.48
N LEU A 178 13.07 -4.93 9.41
CA LEU A 178 12.99 -3.49 9.11
C LEU A 178 13.91 -3.05 7.95
N PRO A 179 15.16 -3.57 7.82
CA PRO A 179 15.99 -3.27 6.66
C PRO A 179 15.37 -3.66 5.33
N ASP A 180 14.64 -4.80 5.24
CA ASP A 180 13.99 -5.24 3.99
C ASP A 180 12.87 -4.28 3.56
N LEU A 181 12.27 -3.58 4.51
CA LEU A 181 11.24 -2.59 4.25
C LEU A 181 11.83 -1.21 3.92
N LEU A 182 12.90 -0.83 4.59
CA LEU A 182 13.50 0.51 4.48
C LEU A 182 14.42 0.62 3.26
N THR A 183 15.22 -0.41 2.99
CA THR A 183 16.22 -0.42 1.91
C THR A 183 15.61 -0.12 0.53
N PRO A 184 14.47 -0.72 0.11
CA PRO A 184 13.87 -0.37 -1.18
C PRO A 184 13.45 1.10 -1.27
N LEU A 185 12.96 1.72 -0.19
CA LEU A 185 12.65 3.16 -0.17
C LEU A 185 13.92 4.02 -0.32
N GLN A 186 15.00 3.64 0.37
CA GLN A 186 16.29 4.34 0.27
C GLN A 186 16.89 4.24 -1.14
N ARG A 187 16.80 3.07 -1.76
CA ARG A 187 17.25 2.84 -3.15
C ARG A 187 16.39 3.62 -4.14
N ALA A 188 15.06 3.56 -4.00
CA ALA A 188 14.14 4.35 -4.82
C ALA A 188 14.46 5.86 -4.73
N ARG A 189 14.70 6.39 -3.49
CA ARG A 189 15.07 7.80 -3.32
C ARG A 189 16.34 8.17 -4.09
N ARG A 190 17.40 7.34 -3.98
CA ARG A 190 18.65 7.57 -4.72
C ARG A 190 18.47 7.56 -6.24
N MET A 191 17.67 6.63 -6.76
CA MET A 191 17.35 6.56 -8.20
C MET A 191 16.54 7.78 -8.65
N ILE A 192 15.52 8.17 -7.90
CA ILE A 192 14.71 9.36 -8.18
C ILE A 192 15.57 10.62 -8.23
N ASP A 193 16.50 10.77 -7.26
CA ASP A 193 17.38 11.96 -7.21
C ASP A 193 18.41 11.93 -8.36
N ARG A 194 19.00 10.78 -8.65
CA ARG A 194 19.97 10.60 -9.74
C ARG A 194 19.37 10.91 -11.11
N GLU A 195 18.15 10.45 -11.36
CA GLU A 195 17.47 10.55 -12.66
C GLU A 195 16.45 11.68 -12.73
N GLN A 196 16.30 12.46 -11.65
CA GLN A 196 15.35 13.56 -11.50
C GLN A 196 13.89 13.17 -11.85
N LEU A 197 13.50 11.95 -11.45
CA LEU A 197 12.18 11.41 -11.75
C LEU A 197 11.08 12.13 -10.98
N ARG A 198 9.92 12.29 -11.61
CA ARG A 198 8.71 12.86 -10.98
C ARG A 198 7.85 11.77 -10.34
N VAL A 199 8.45 10.99 -9.44
CA VAL A 199 7.78 9.90 -8.72
C VAL A 199 7.73 10.25 -7.24
N SER A 200 6.55 10.15 -6.64
CA SER A 200 6.37 10.35 -5.20
C SER A 200 6.54 9.04 -4.44
N MET A 201 7.01 9.12 -3.20
CA MET A 201 7.15 7.96 -2.32
C MET A 201 6.28 8.11 -1.08
N THR A 202 5.71 7.01 -0.62
CA THR A 202 4.89 6.96 0.60
C THR A 202 5.21 5.70 1.41
N THR A 203 4.79 5.71 2.68
CA THR A 203 4.82 4.53 3.56
C THR A 203 3.54 4.45 4.38
N GLN A 204 3.35 3.33 5.06
CA GLN A 204 2.24 3.11 5.99
C GLN A 204 2.75 2.49 7.28
N LEU A 205 2.18 2.92 8.40
CA LEU A 205 2.36 2.34 9.73
C LEU A 205 1.01 1.81 10.24
N VAL A 206 1.03 0.65 10.88
CA VAL A 206 -0.09 0.12 11.66
C VAL A 206 0.00 0.75 13.03
N VAL A 207 -1.10 1.34 13.51
CA VAL A 207 -1.13 2.13 14.74
C VAL A 207 -1.85 1.37 15.83
N GLY A 208 -1.18 1.17 16.98
CA GLY A 208 -1.75 0.68 18.21
C GLY A 208 -1.64 -0.83 18.44
N ALA A 209 -1.13 -1.60 17.48
CA ALA A 209 -1.05 -3.05 17.60
C ALA A 209 0.26 -3.56 18.22
N ALA A 210 1.32 -2.74 18.26
CA ALA A 210 2.63 -3.13 18.78
C ALA A 210 3.02 -2.40 20.08
N GLY A 211 2.09 -1.69 20.70
CA GLY A 211 2.32 -0.93 21.91
C GLY A 211 3.23 0.30 21.72
N GLU A 212 3.36 0.77 20.48
CA GLU A 212 4.13 1.97 20.13
C GLU A 212 3.41 3.24 20.59
N SER A 213 4.18 4.24 20.99
CA SER A 213 3.69 5.56 21.32
C SER A 213 3.55 6.45 20.07
N ASP A 214 2.71 7.49 20.15
CA ASP A 214 2.58 8.50 19.10
C ASP A 214 3.91 9.24 18.88
N ARG A 215 4.73 9.38 19.92
CA ARG A 215 6.08 9.92 19.84
C ARG A 215 7.00 9.07 18.96
N GLU A 216 6.99 7.73 19.12
CA GLU A 216 7.76 6.82 18.27
C GLU A 216 7.32 6.94 16.81
N ILE A 217 6.01 6.98 16.57
CA ILE A 217 5.43 7.12 15.24
C ILE A 217 5.85 8.44 14.58
N LEU A 218 5.64 9.58 15.26
CA LEU A 218 5.90 10.91 14.70
C LEU A 218 7.39 11.18 14.53
N SER A 219 8.25 10.71 15.43
CA SER A 219 9.70 10.83 15.28
C SER A 219 10.21 10.05 14.06
N THR A 220 9.66 8.84 13.85
CA THR A 220 9.98 8.04 12.65
C THR A 220 9.48 8.71 11.38
N ALA A 221 8.24 9.20 11.36
CA ALA A 221 7.69 9.91 10.21
C ALA A 221 8.53 11.16 9.87
N SER A 222 8.91 11.95 10.87
CA SER A 222 9.77 13.12 10.70
C SER A 222 11.13 12.76 10.10
N ALA A 223 11.78 11.71 10.60
CA ALA A 223 13.06 11.24 10.04
C ALA A 223 12.92 10.79 8.58
N LEU A 224 11.83 10.08 8.23
CA LEU A 224 11.56 9.66 6.86
C LEU A 224 11.30 10.84 5.92
N TYR A 225 10.61 11.89 6.37
CA TYR A 225 10.43 13.12 5.59
C TYR A 225 11.76 13.81 5.32
N GLN A 226 12.62 13.92 6.32
CA GLN A 226 13.92 14.57 6.18
C GLN A 226 14.88 13.76 5.30
N GLN A 227 14.97 12.44 5.51
CA GLN A 227 15.97 11.60 4.86
C GLN A 227 15.54 11.11 3.48
N LEU A 228 14.24 10.76 3.31
CA LEU A 228 13.72 10.13 2.10
C LEU A 228 12.78 11.03 1.31
N ARG A 229 12.46 12.23 1.82
CA ARG A 229 11.51 13.16 1.19
C ARG A 229 10.20 12.47 0.82
N LEU A 230 9.67 11.65 1.73
CA LEU A 230 8.38 11.00 1.50
C LEU A 230 7.29 12.06 1.28
N ALA A 231 6.42 11.80 0.33
CA ALA A 231 5.25 12.66 0.11
C ALA A 231 4.24 12.52 1.26
N ARG A 232 4.17 11.34 1.88
CA ARG A 232 3.27 11.08 3.00
C ARG A 232 3.60 9.78 3.73
N THR A 233 3.35 9.78 5.04
CA THR A 233 3.16 8.59 5.87
C THR A 233 1.67 8.36 6.08
N TYR A 234 1.19 7.15 5.85
CA TYR A 234 -0.17 6.75 6.16
C TYR A 234 -0.22 6.07 7.53
N TYR A 235 -1.24 6.38 8.29
CA TYR A 235 -1.51 5.81 9.61
C TYR A 235 -2.76 4.95 9.50
N SER A 236 -2.65 3.67 9.84
CA SER A 236 -3.76 2.73 9.80
C SER A 236 -4.08 2.30 11.22
N ALA A 237 -5.15 2.81 11.80
CA ALA A 237 -5.63 2.36 13.10
C ALA A 237 -5.85 0.84 13.08
N PHE A 238 -5.17 0.14 13.98
CA PHE A 238 -5.29 -1.30 14.08
C PHE A 238 -6.75 -1.72 14.36
N ARG A 239 -7.20 -2.71 13.63
CA ARG A 239 -8.46 -3.39 13.86
C ARG A 239 -8.21 -4.89 13.96
N PRO A 240 -8.67 -5.54 15.03
CA PRO A 240 -8.51 -6.99 15.17
C PRO A 240 -9.24 -7.71 14.02
N ILE A 241 -8.57 -8.69 13.46
CA ILE A 241 -9.11 -9.50 12.36
C ILE A 241 -9.23 -10.94 12.87
N PRO A 242 -10.40 -11.58 12.68
CA PRO A 242 -10.59 -12.97 13.07
C PRO A 242 -9.53 -13.91 12.48
N ARG A 243 -9.14 -14.90 13.25
CA ARG A 243 -8.13 -15.92 12.87
C ARG A 243 -6.72 -15.35 12.66
N THR A 244 -6.41 -14.20 13.27
CA THR A 244 -5.05 -13.68 13.36
C THR A 244 -4.54 -13.71 14.79
N PRO A 245 -3.22 -13.79 15.04
CA PRO A 245 -2.67 -13.78 16.40
C PRO A 245 -3.06 -12.56 17.23
N LEU A 246 -3.36 -11.42 16.57
CA LEU A 246 -3.79 -10.19 17.24
C LEU A 246 -5.32 -10.02 17.29
N GLU A 247 -6.10 -11.09 17.04
CA GLU A 247 -7.57 -11.05 17.09
C GLU A 247 -8.11 -10.58 18.45
N GLY A 248 -7.46 -10.97 19.54
CA GLY A 248 -7.85 -10.61 20.90
C GLY A 248 -7.37 -9.23 21.39
N HIS A 249 -6.68 -8.46 20.54
CA HIS A 249 -6.21 -7.12 20.92
C HIS A 249 -7.30 -6.08 20.73
N ASP A 250 -7.32 -5.07 21.58
CA ASP A 250 -8.25 -3.96 21.43
C ASP A 250 -8.03 -3.19 20.12
N PRO A 251 -9.11 -2.77 19.45
CA PRO A 251 -8.98 -1.92 18.28
C PRO A 251 -8.46 -0.55 18.67
N THR A 252 -7.62 0.02 17.82
CA THR A 252 -7.16 1.40 18.02
C THR A 252 -8.31 2.38 17.76
N PRO A 253 -8.58 3.31 18.68
CA PRO A 253 -9.61 4.32 18.47
C PRO A 253 -9.32 5.18 17.24
N SER A 254 -10.33 5.44 16.42
CA SER A 254 -10.19 6.23 15.19
C SER A 254 -9.72 7.66 15.43
N TRP A 255 -10.01 8.23 16.60
CA TRP A 255 -9.52 9.56 16.94
C TRP A 255 -7.99 9.62 17.06
N ARG A 256 -7.31 8.53 17.47
CA ARG A 256 -5.84 8.44 17.53
C ARG A 256 -5.26 8.57 16.12
N GLU A 257 -5.82 7.85 15.14
CA GLU A 257 -5.43 7.97 13.73
C GLU A 257 -5.62 9.42 13.23
N HIS A 258 -6.77 10.03 13.51
CA HIS A 258 -7.04 11.40 13.10
C HIS A 258 -6.04 12.40 13.73
N ARG A 259 -5.68 12.22 15.00
CA ARG A 259 -4.68 13.07 15.68
C ARG A 259 -3.29 12.91 15.06
N LEU A 260 -2.90 11.69 14.71
CA LEU A 260 -1.65 11.44 14.00
C LEU A 260 -1.63 12.15 12.64
N TYR A 261 -2.72 12.11 11.87
CA TYR A 261 -2.81 12.88 10.62
C TYR A 261 -2.76 14.39 10.82
N GLN A 262 -3.32 14.92 11.89
CA GLN A 262 -3.22 16.34 12.25
C GLN A 262 -1.77 16.73 12.59
N ALA A 263 -1.10 15.94 13.43
CA ALA A 263 0.31 16.15 13.75
C ALA A 263 1.22 16.00 12.52
N ASP A 264 0.99 14.97 11.69
CA ASP A 264 1.68 14.78 10.42
C ASP A 264 1.56 16.00 9.50
N PHE A 265 0.38 16.62 9.44
CA PHE A 265 0.16 17.81 8.65
C PHE A 265 1.02 18.98 9.15
N LEU A 266 1.16 19.16 10.46
CA LEU A 266 2.04 20.16 11.06
C LEU A 266 3.52 19.89 10.71
N LEU A 267 3.98 18.65 10.87
CA LEU A 267 5.35 18.25 10.52
C LEU A 267 5.67 18.52 9.05
N ARG A 268 4.78 18.06 8.17
CA ARG A 268 5.03 17.99 6.73
C ARG A 268 4.77 19.32 6.01
N THR A 269 3.76 20.06 6.43
CA THR A 269 3.30 21.28 5.72
C THR A 269 3.84 22.55 6.37
N TYR A 270 3.93 22.56 7.69
CA TYR A 270 4.36 23.74 8.44
C TYR A 270 5.81 23.63 8.96
N GLY A 271 6.45 22.46 8.83
CA GLY A 271 7.83 22.29 9.23
C GLY A 271 8.07 22.24 10.75
N PHE A 272 7.02 21.96 11.54
CA PHE A 272 7.19 21.77 12.98
C PHE A 272 8.13 20.60 13.27
N GLY A 273 8.93 20.73 14.34
CA GLY A 273 9.69 19.61 14.86
C GLY A 273 8.78 18.64 15.62
N TRP A 274 9.06 17.34 15.56
CA TRP A 274 8.26 16.33 16.26
C TRP A 274 8.31 16.46 17.81
N ARG A 275 9.17 17.31 18.33
CA ARG A 275 9.29 17.62 19.76
C ARG A 275 8.48 18.82 20.20
N GLU A 276 8.01 19.61 19.28
CA GLU A 276 7.13 20.77 19.46
C GLU A 276 5.65 20.34 19.49
#